data_abb4f36bf8e5a8335c536d1d433e6a94
#
_entry.id   abb4f36bf8e5a8335c536d1d433e6a94
#
_cell.length_a   1.000
_cell.length_b   1.000
_cell.length_c   1.000
_cell.angle_alpha   90.00
_cell.angle_beta   90.00
_cell.angle_gamma   90.00
#
_symmetry.space_group_name_H-M   'P 1'
#
loop_
_entity.id
_entity.type
_entity.pdbx_description
1 polymer ?
#
loop_
_entity_poly.entity_id
_entity_poly.type
_entity_poly.pdbx_seq_one_letter_code
_entity_poly.pdbx_strand_id
1 'polypeptide(L)'
;MDWEHPENNVYHVTEEFTVSSWDRLRKIRPDVVLFINGIPFAVIECKSPTVDIQQAIEQTVRNQGTDYAPQLFKFAQIVLAVGMNEALYATCGTGKKFWGIWKEQDEAFMQQSLKKYVNGRLDTTQDRAIISLLSKERLLELTQFFIVYDGNIKKICRYQQYFAVKEIIKTINQNDIRCNRQGGVIWHTQGSGKSITMVMLAKFLLMKLAGQPKIVVVTDRKELDKQIAQTFA
;
A
#
# COMPACT_ATOMS: atom_id res chain seq x y z
N MET A 1 -15.89 -8.02 3.34
CA MET A 1 -14.49 -8.19 3.75
C MET A 1 -14.40 -7.96 5.23
N ASP A 2 -13.84 -8.92 5.95
CA ASP A 2 -13.60 -8.81 7.39
C ASP A 2 -12.24 -8.14 7.61
N TRP A 3 -12.26 -6.92 8.10
CA TRP A 3 -11.07 -6.10 8.33
C TRP A 3 -10.45 -6.34 9.71
N GLU A 4 -11.23 -6.85 10.64
CA GLU A 4 -10.79 -7.07 12.02
C GLU A 4 -10.25 -8.48 12.22
N HIS A 5 -10.80 -9.42 11.48
CA HIS A 5 -10.41 -10.83 11.49
C HIS A 5 -9.96 -11.27 10.09
N PRO A 6 -8.72 -10.99 9.70
CA PRO A 6 -8.18 -11.32 8.37
C PRO A 6 -8.35 -12.79 8.00
N GLU A 7 -8.29 -13.68 8.99
CA GLU A 7 -8.44 -15.13 8.85
C GLU A 7 -9.82 -15.55 8.36
N ASN A 8 -10.86 -14.75 8.55
CA ASN A 8 -12.22 -15.04 8.08
C ASN A 8 -12.40 -14.80 6.58
N ASN A 9 -11.43 -14.16 5.93
CA ASN A 9 -11.50 -13.94 4.49
C ASN A 9 -10.92 -15.13 3.72
N VAL A 10 -11.45 -15.33 2.52
CA VAL A 10 -10.97 -16.37 1.60
C VAL A 10 -9.95 -15.75 0.65
N TYR A 11 -8.75 -16.30 0.63
CA TYR A 11 -7.64 -15.82 -0.20
C TYR A 11 -7.33 -16.81 -1.31
N HIS A 12 -7.26 -16.32 -2.55
CA HIS A 12 -6.84 -17.10 -3.70
C HIS A 12 -5.69 -16.41 -4.43
N VAL A 13 -4.82 -17.20 -4.99
CA VAL A 13 -3.75 -16.79 -5.90
C VAL A 13 -3.98 -17.49 -7.22
N THR A 14 -3.90 -16.74 -8.31
CA THR A 14 -4.00 -17.29 -9.66
C THR A 14 -2.80 -16.82 -10.46
N GLU A 15 -2.10 -17.76 -11.04
CA GLU A 15 -1.04 -17.50 -12.00
C GLU A 15 -1.63 -17.34 -13.40
N GLU A 16 -1.02 -16.49 -14.23
CA GLU A 16 -1.37 -16.30 -15.63
C GLU A 16 -2.87 -16.03 -15.88
N PHE A 17 -3.49 -15.24 -15.02
CA PHE A 17 -4.92 -14.93 -15.08
C PHE A 17 -5.31 -14.18 -16.35
N THR A 18 -5.94 -14.87 -17.30
CA THR A 18 -6.29 -14.27 -18.58
C THR A 18 -7.58 -13.46 -18.51
N VAL A 19 -7.50 -12.19 -18.91
CA VAL A 19 -8.63 -11.26 -18.99
C VAL A 19 -8.73 -10.68 -20.39
N SER A 20 -9.91 -10.76 -20.99
CA SER A 20 -10.19 -10.14 -22.30
C SER A 20 -10.60 -8.67 -22.16
N SER A 21 -10.24 -7.84 -23.12
CA SER A 21 -10.81 -6.50 -23.29
C SER A 21 -12.33 -6.55 -23.49
N TRP A 22 -13.00 -5.41 -23.33
CA TRP A 22 -14.46 -5.33 -23.53
C TRP A 22 -14.90 -5.73 -24.94
N ASP A 23 -14.13 -5.32 -25.95
CA ASP A 23 -14.34 -5.68 -27.36
C ASP A 23 -13.90 -7.11 -27.71
N ARG A 24 -13.28 -7.82 -26.77
CA ARG A 24 -12.70 -9.17 -26.91
C ARG A 24 -11.57 -9.29 -27.94
N LEU A 25 -11.08 -8.18 -28.47
CA LEU A 25 -10.02 -8.17 -29.48
C LEU A 25 -8.63 -8.38 -28.84
N ARG A 26 -8.48 -7.99 -27.58
CA ARG A 26 -7.21 -8.11 -26.85
C ARG A 26 -7.39 -8.92 -25.59
N LYS A 27 -6.28 -9.53 -25.16
CA LYS A 27 -6.19 -10.25 -23.88
C LYS A 27 -4.96 -9.77 -23.14
N ILE A 28 -5.08 -9.65 -21.84
CA ILE A 28 -3.94 -9.51 -20.94
C ILE A 28 -3.82 -10.79 -20.12
N ARG A 29 -2.61 -11.07 -19.66
CA ARG A 29 -2.32 -12.20 -18.80
C ARG A 29 -1.28 -11.78 -17.76
N PRO A 30 -1.71 -11.10 -16.69
CA PRO A 30 -0.86 -10.82 -15.55
C PRO A 30 -0.24 -12.09 -14.98
N ASP A 31 1.01 -12.00 -14.55
CA ASP A 31 1.72 -13.18 -14.05
C ASP A 31 1.08 -13.74 -12.79
N VAL A 32 0.69 -12.87 -11.84
CA VAL A 32 -0.01 -13.28 -10.61
C VAL A 32 -1.12 -12.28 -10.25
N VAL A 33 -2.29 -12.79 -9.88
CA VAL A 33 -3.40 -12.03 -9.34
C VAL A 33 -3.82 -12.60 -7.99
N LEU A 34 -3.88 -11.76 -6.98
CA LEU A 34 -4.38 -12.10 -5.66
C LEU A 34 -5.83 -11.68 -5.53
N PHE A 35 -6.66 -12.59 -5.02
CA PHE A 35 -8.07 -12.35 -4.76
C PHE A 35 -8.35 -12.46 -3.27
N ILE A 36 -9.22 -11.59 -2.78
CA ILE A 36 -9.80 -11.70 -1.44
C ILE A 36 -11.33 -11.76 -1.60
N ASN A 37 -11.94 -12.83 -1.12
CA ASN A 37 -13.38 -13.09 -1.27
C ASN A 37 -13.86 -13.00 -2.73
N GLY A 38 -13.04 -13.45 -3.69
CA GLY A 38 -13.34 -13.43 -5.12
C GLY A 38 -13.10 -12.06 -5.81
N ILE A 39 -12.69 -11.03 -5.08
CA ILE A 39 -12.40 -9.69 -5.62
C ILE A 39 -10.90 -9.61 -5.94
N PRO A 40 -10.46 -9.22 -7.15
CA PRO A 40 -9.05 -9.00 -7.45
C PRO A 40 -8.51 -7.86 -6.60
N PHE A 41 -7.46 -8.14 -5.83
CA PHE A 41 -6.96 -7.24 -4.80
C PHE A 41 -5.55 -6.74 -5.07
N ALA A 42 -4.68 -7.60 -5.60
CA ALA A 42 -3.36 -7.21 -6.06
C ALA A 42 -3.03 -7.87 -7.40
N VAL A 43 -2.28 -7.14 -8.23
CA VAL A 43 -1.79 -7.62 -9.52
C VAL A 43 -0.28 -7.48 -9.54
N ILE A 44 0.41 -8.55 -9.92
CA ILE A 44 1.87 -8.63 -9.90
C ILE A 44 2.36 -9.00 -11.29
N GLU A 45 3.32 -8.25 -11.79
CA GLU A 45 4.10 -8.56 -12.99
C GLU A 45 5.53 -8.93 -12.58
N CYS A 46 5.99 -10.07 -13.02
CA CYS A 46 7.31 -10.61 -12.71
C CYS A 46 8.27 -10.45 -13.90
N LYS A 47 9.53 -10.15 -13.62
CA LYS A 47 10.56 -10.12 -14.66
C LYS A 47 11.78 -10.94 -14.24
N SER A 48 12.38 -11.60 -15.23
CA SER A 48 13.64 -12.27 -15.02
C SER A 48 14.76 -11.29 -14.66
N PRO A 49 15.84 -11.72 -14.01
CA PRO A 49 16.94 -10.83 -13.60
C PRO A 49 17.64 -10.09 -14.73
N THR A 50 17.48 -10.54 -15.97
CA THR A 50 18.08 -9.94 -17.17
C THR A 50 17.19 -8.90 -17.86
N VAL A 51 15.94 -8.73 -17.39
CA VAL A 51 14.96 -7.80 -17.97
C VAL A 51 14.77 -6.61 -17.05
N ASP A 52 14.78 -5.41 -17.62
CA ASP A 52 14.52 -4.17 -16.87
C ASP A 52 13.12 -4.20 -16.25
N ILE A 53 13.05 -3.98 -14.95
CA ILE A 53 11.80 -3.93 -14.18
C ILE A 53 10.82 -2.87 -14.70
N GLN A 54 11.33 -1.85 -15.40
CA GLN A 54 10.51 -0.82 -16.03
C GLN A 54 9.52 -1.40 -17.07
N GLN A 55 9.86 -2.52 -17.68
CA GLN A 55 8.95 -3.20 -18.62
C GLN A 55 7.72 -3.77 -17.90
N ALA A 56 7.87 -4.28 -16.66
CA ALA A 56 6.73 -4.73 -15.86
C ALA A 56 5.80 -3.55 -15.50
N ILE A 57 6.39 -2.41 -15.14
CA ILE A 57 5.63 -1.19 -14.83
C ILE A 57 4.88 -0.71 -16.07
N GLU A 58 5.53 -0.63 -17.22
CA GLU A 58 4.90 -0.23 -18.48
C GLU A 58 3.77 -1.17 -18.89
N GLN A 59 3.99 -2.47 -18.74
CA GLN A 59 2.99 -3.49 -18.99
C GLN A 59 1.78 -3.31 -18.08
N THR A 60 1.99 -3.13 -16.77
CA THR A 60 0.93 -2.91 -15.79
C THR A 60 0.16 -1.62 -16.08
N VAL A 61 0.84 -0.51 -16.37
CA VAL A 61 0.20 0.77 -16.71
C VAL A 61 -0.62 0.64 -18.00
N ARG A 62 -0.06 0.02 -19.04
CA ARG A 62 -0.76 -0.23 -20.30
C ARG A 62 -2.01 -1.09 -20.10
N ASN A 63 -1.91 -2.15 -19.31
CA ASN A 63 -2.99 -3.11 -19.08
C ASN A 63 -4.21 -2.49 -18.37
N GLN A 64 -4.03 -1.35 -17.69
CA GLN A 64 -5.10 -0.56 -17.07
C GLN A 64 -5.85 0.33 -18.07
N GLY A 65 -5.32 0.52 -19.29
CA GLY A 65 -5.93 1.35 -20.31
C GLY A 65 -7.25 0.78 -20.83
N THR A 66 -8.09 1.67 -21.37
CA THR A 66 -9.43 1.33 -21.90
C THR A 66 -9.41 0.25 -22.96
N ASP A 67 -8.34 0.20 -23.76
CA ASP A 67 -8.15 -0.77 -24.83
C ASP A 67 -7.74 -2.17 -24.36
N TYR A 68 -7.50 -2.33 -23.07
CA TYR A 68 -7.03 -3.59 -22.47
C TYR A 68 -8.05 -4.15 -21.47
N ALA A 69 -7.72 -4.20 -20.19
CA ALA A 69 -8.60 -4.80 -19.19
C ALA A 69 -8.75 -3.94 -17.92
N PRO A 70 -9.28 -2.69 -18.05
CA PRO A 70 -9.47 -1.79 -16.91
C PRO A 70 -10.36 -2.40 -15.82
N GLN A 71 -11.27 -3.32 -16.19
CA GLN A 71 -12.15 -4.00 -15.24
C GLN A 71 -11.42 -4.82 -14.18
N LEU A 72 -10.26 -5.42 -14.50
CA LEU A 72 -9.44 -6.12 -13.52
C LEU A 72 -8.90 -5.16 -12.45
N PHE A 73 -8.47 -3.98 -12.90
CA PHE A 73 -7.82 -2.99 -12.05
C PHE A 73 -8.80 -2.08 -11.28
N LYS A 74 -10.09 -2.14 -11.60
CA LYS A 74 -11.12 -1.34 -10.93
C LYS A 74 -11.16 -1.60 -9.42
N PHE A 75 -10.98 -2.85 -9.02
CA PHE A 75 -11.03 -3.27 -7.63
C PHE A 75 -9.64 -3.53 -7.03
N ALA A 76 -8.62 -3.73 -7.85
CA ALA A 76 -7.27 -3.95 -7.37
C ALA A 76 -6.78 -2.75 -6.53
N GLN A 77 -6.15 -3.06 -5.41
CA GLN A 77 -5.68 -2.05 -4.46
C GLN A 77 -4.20 -1.76 -4.65
N ILE A 78 -3.43 -2.79 -4.93
CA ILE A 78 -1.98 -2.71 -5.06
C ILE A 78 -1.56 -3.35 -6.38
N VAL A 79 -0.60 -2.75 -7.05
CA VAL A 79 0.09 -3.32 -8.21
C VAL A 79 1.59 -3.39 -7.90
N LEU A 80 2.22 -4.50 -8.26
CA LEU A 80 3.64 -4.74 -8.06
C LEU A 80 4.32 -5.09 -9.39
N ALA A 81 5.54 -4.57 -9.52
CA ALA A 81 6.52 -5.02 -10.51
C ALA A 81 7.68 -5.64 -9.71
N VAL A 82 7.94 -6.92 -9.90
CA VAL A 82 8.92 -7.65 -9.11
C VAL A 82 9.92 -8.40 -9.98
N GLY A 83 11.16 -8.35 -9.57
CA GLY A 83 12.28 -9.11 -10.09
C GLY A 83 13.18 -9.52 -8.93
N MET A 84 14.18 -10.36 -9.22
CA MET A 84 15.06 -10.89 -8.19
C MET A 84 15.75 -9.80 -7.37
N ASN A 85 16.21 -8.73 -8.05
CA ASN A 85 17.02 -7.67 -7.46
C ASN A 85 16.26 -6.36 -7.20
N GLU A 86 15.08 -6.22 -7.77
CA GLU A 86 14.26 -5.00 -7.67
C GLU A 86 12.79 -5.34 -7.47
N ALA A 87 12.11 -4.50 -6.73
CA ALA A 87 10.67 -4.59 -6.57
C ALA A 87 10.09 -3.18 -6.34
N LEU A 88 9.10 -2.83 -7.16
CA LEU A 88 8.39 -1.57 -7.06
C LEU A 88 6.90 -1.82 -6.90
N TYR A 89 6.25 -0.91 -6.19
CA TYR A 89 4.82 -0.97 -5.96
C TYR A 89 4.13 0.36 -6.22
N ALA A 90 2.86 0.26 -6.50
CA ALA A 90 1.97 1.41 -6.67
C ALA A 90 0.52 0.99 -6.37
N THR A 91 -0.41 1.91 -6.54
CA THR A 91 -1.83 1.60 -6.69
C THR A 91 -2.29 1.83 -8.13
N CYS A 92 -3.45 1.32 -8.48
CA CYS A 92 -4.01 1.49 -9.82
C CYS A 92 -4.17 2.98 -10.19
N GLY A 93 -3.90 3.32 -11.45
CA GLY A 93 -3.90 4.69 -11.96
C GLY A 93 -2.59 5.45 -11.72
N THR A 94 -1.63 4.86 -11.02
CA THR A 94 -0.33 5.51 -10.74
C THR A 94 0.55 5.53 -11.98
N GLY A 95 0.95 6.73 -12.42
CA GLY A 95 1.90 6.88 -13.53
C GLY A 95 3.29 6.32 -13.18
N LYS A 96 4.01 5.84 -14.22
CA LYS A 96 5.30 5.14 -14.13
C LYS A 96 6.30 5.77 -13.16
N LYS A 97 6.49 7.09 -13.20
CA LYS A 97 7.48 7.81 -12.38
C LYS A 97 7.18 7.84 -10.87
N PHE A 98 5.97 7.45 -10.47
CA PHE A 98 5.53 7.50 -9.08
C PHE A 98 5.50 6.14 -8.37
N TRP A 99 5.96 5.08 -9.05
CA TRP A 99 6.15 3.80 -8.40
C TRP A 99 7.25 3.90 -7.35
N GLY A 100 7.10 3.17 -6.27
CA GLY A 100 8.00 3.26 -5.11
C GLY A 100 8.60 1.94 -4.71
N ILE A 101 9.70 2.02 -3.99
CA ILE A 101 10.33 0.87 -3.33
C ILE A 101 9.83 0.83 -1.90
N TRP A 102 9.44 -0.35 -1.43
CA TRP A 102 9.17 -0.58 -0.02
C TRP A 102 10.47 -0.94 0.69
N LYS A 103 10.74 -0.27 1.80
CA LYS A 103 11.84 -0.62 2.71
C LYS A 103 11.22 -0.99 4.04
N GLU A 104 11.25 -2.28 4.37
CA GLU A 104 10.74 -2.78 5.64
C GLU A 104 11.60 -2.25 6.80
N GLN A 105 10.95 -1.81 7.86
CA GLN A 105 11.59 -1.33 9.09
C GLN A 105 11.29 -2.23 10.28
N ASP A 106 10.32 -3.14 10.16
CA ASP A 106 10.04 -4.17 11.17
C ASP A 106 10.87 -5.42 10.85
N GLU A 107 12.12 -5.40 11.29
CA GLU A 107 13.05 -6.49 11.02
C GLU A 107 12.65 -7.79 11.75
N ALA A 108 11.99 -7.70 12.90
CA ALA A 108 11.49 -8.86 13.61
C ALA A 108 10.39 -9.58 12.82
N PHE A 109 9.43 -8.83 12.29
CA PHE A 109 8.40 -9.33 11.39
C PHE A 109 9.02 -9.96 10.14
N MET A 110 9.99 -9.28 9.52
CA MET A 110 10.64 -9.78 8.32
C MET A 110 11.38 -11.09 8.56
N GLN A 111 12.20 -11.18 9.61
CA GLN A 111 12.96 -12.39 9.94
C GLN A 111 12.05 -13.58 10.24
N GLN A 112 10.97 -13.35 10.99
CA GLN A 112 9.98 -14.39 11.28
C GLN A 112 9.31 -14.90 9.99
N SER A 113 8.93 -13.97 9.11
CA SER A 113 8.26 -14.31 7.86
C SER A 113 9.19 -15.00 6.87
N LEU A 114 10.42 -14.53 6.71
CA LEU A 114 11.43 -15.17 5.86
C LEU A 114 11.70 -16.61 6.33
N LYS A 115 11.86 -16.83 7.63
CA LYS A 115 12.03 -18.19 8.18
C LYS A 115 10.86 -19.10 7.82
N LYS A 116 9.64 -18.57 7.79
CA LYS A 116 8.42 -19.32 7.47
C LYS A 116 8.28 -19.63 5.98
N TYR A 117 8.57 -18.66 5.10
CA TYR A 117 8.19 -18.73 3.69
C TYR A 117 9.36 -19.01 2.74
N VAL A 118 10.59 -18.68 3.12
CA VAL A 118 11.77 -18.80 2.24
C VAL A 118 12.51 -20.13 2.42
N ASN A 119 12.17 -20.88 3.47
CA ASN A 119 12.62 -22.25 3.70
C ASN A 119 14.15 -22.46 3.60
N GLY A 120 14.93 -21.52 4.19
CA GLY A 120 16.39 -21.64 4.32
C GLY A 120 17.23 -21.24 3.10
N ARG A 121 16.61 -20.91 1.95
CA ARG A 121 17.35 -20.27 0.84
C ARG A 121 17.64 -18.80 1.16
N LEU A 122 18.54 -18.18 0.43
CA LEU A 122 18.75 -16.73 0.50
C LEU A 122 17.48 -16.00 0.02
N ASP A 123 17.06 -15.00 0.78
CA ASP A 123 15.95 -14.14 0.41
C ASP A 123 16.35 -13.16 -0.71
N THR A 124 15.39 -12.79 -1.51
CA THR A 124 15.54 -11.83 -2.60
C THR A 124 14.77 -10.54 -2.28
N THR A 125 15.02 -9.49 -3.06
CA THR A 125 14.23 -8.26 -2.97
C THR A 125 12.75 -8.52 -3.27
N GLN A 126 12.45 -9.45 -4.17
CA GLN A 126 11.11 -9.91 -4.47
C GLN A 126 10.42 -10.51 -3.23
N ASP A 127 11.10 -11.43 -2.52
CA ASP A 127 10.54 -12.05 -1.31
C ASP A 127 10.20 -11.01 -0.26
N ARG A 128 11.13 -10.09 0.00
CA ARG A 128 10.93 -9.01 0.97
C ARG A 128 9.75 -8.12 0.60
N ALA A 129 9.63 -7.73 -0.66
CA ALA A 129 8.53 -6.89 -1.13
C ALA A 129 7.17 -7.60 -1.03
N ILE A 130 7.08 -8.86 -1.44
CA ILE A 130 5.86 -9.67 -1.36
C ILE A 130 5.44 -9.85 0.10
N ILE A 131 6.35 -10.22 0.99
CA ILE A 131 6.07 -10.38 2.42
C ILE A 131 5.59 -9.05 3.03
N SER A 132 6.32 -7.97 2.77
CA SER A 132 6.02 -6.66 3.36
C SER A 132 4.69 -6.06 2.90
N LEU A 133 4.27 -6.30 1.67
CA LEU A 133 3.11 -5.63 1.08
C LEU A 133 1.88 -6.53 1.00
N LEU A 134 2.07 -7.85 0.91
CA LEU A 134 1.00 -8.79 0.58
C LEU A 134 0.74 -9.84 1.67
N SER A 135 1.41 -9.78 2.84
CA SER A 135 0.94 -10.54 4.00
C SER A 135 -0.49 -10.14 4.33
N LYS A 136 -1.33 -11.08 4.73
CA LYS A 136 -2.79 -10.90 4.86
C LYS A 136 -3.16 -9.67 5.69
N GLU A 137 -2.58 -9.54 6.85
CA GLU A 137 -2.81 -8.45 7.80
C GLU A 137 -2.32 -7.11 7.23
N ARG A 138 -1.11 -7.10 6.66
CA ARG A 138 -0.53 -5.88 6.08
C ARG A 138 -1.29 -5.39 4.86
N LEU A 139 -1.71 -6.31 3.97
CA LEU A 139 -2.47 -5.98 2.78
C LEU A 139 -3.82 -5.34 3.12
N LEU A 140 -4.52 -5.89 4.11
CA LEU A 140 -5.77 -5.32 4.60
C LEU A 140 -5.54 -3.97 5.29
N GLU A 141 -4.54 -3.87 6.15
CA GLU A 141 -4.18 -2.62 6.84
C GLU A 141 -3.80 -1.51 5.85
N LEU A 142 -2.96 -1.81 4.85
CA LEU A 142 -2.59 -0.87 3.80
C LEU A 142 -3.82 -0.37 3.05
N THR A 143 -4.73 -1.27 2.69
CA THR A 143 -5.94 -0.91 1.96
C THR A 143 -6.89 -0.08 2.82
N GLN A 144 -7.07 -0.44 4.07
CA GLN A 144 -8.01 0.22 4.96
C GLN A 144 -7.55 1.63 5.36
N PHE A 145 -6.26 1.82 5.65
CA PHE A 145 -5.76 3.05 6.27
C PHE A 145 -4.77 3.85 5.42
N PHE A 146 -4.05 3.21 4.53
CA PHE A 146 -2.91 3.78 3.84
C PHE A 146 -3.09 3.95 2.33
N ILE A 147 -4.30 3.69 1.85
CA ILE A 147 -4.77 4.10 0.53
C ILE A 147 -5.77 5.24 0.74
N VAL A 148 -5.54 6.34 0.06
CA VAL A 148 -6.35 7.55 0.11
C VAL A 148 -6.61 8.07 -1.30
N TYR A 149 -7.62 8.91 -1.45
CA TYR A 149 -7.88 9.63 -2.68
C TYR A 149 -7.54 11.11 -2.47
N ASP A 150 -6.76 11.66 -3.38
CA ASP A 150 -6.44 13.09 -3.45
C ASP A 150 -7.08 13.62 -4.73
N GLY A 151 -8.23 14.23 -4.58
CA GLY A 151 -9.15 14.43 -5.68
C GLY A 151 -9.57 13.05 -6.26
N ASN A 152 -9.43 12.88 -7.57
CA ASN A 152 -9.74 11.61 -8.24
C ASN A 152 -8.54 10.66 -8.36
N ILE A 153 -7.42 10.97 -7.73
CA ILE A 153 -6.19 10.19 -7.85
C ILE A 153 -6.05 9.29 -6.62
N LYS A 154 -6.09 7.99 -6.85
CA LYS A 154 -5.81 6.98 -5.81
C LYS A 154 -4.32 6.99 -5.49
N LYS A 155 -3.97 7.06 -4.22
CA LYS A 155 -2.59 7.07 -3.72
C LYS A 155 -2.40 6.05 -2.62
N ILE A 156 -1.28 5.34 -2.66
CA ILE A 156 -0.83 4.46 -1.60
C ILE A 156 0.34 5.11 -0.86
N CYS A 157 0.45 4.87 0.44
CA CYS A 157 1.54 5.41 1.25
C CYS A 157 2.92 4.99 0.76
N ARG A 158 3.92 5.77 1.06
CA ARG A 158 5.33 5.35 1.07
C ARG A 158 5.64 4.66 2.40
N TYR A 159 6.66 3.79 2.42
CA TYR A 159 7.06 3.08 3.64
C TYR A 159 7.31 4.02 4.82
N GLN A 160 7.95 5.18 4.57
CA GLN A 160 8.21 6.18 5.63
C GLN A 160 6.92 6.69 6.27
N GLN A 161 5.87 6.90 5.45
CA GLN A 161 4.57 7.35 5.94
C GLN A 161 3.89 6.26 6.78
N TYR A 162 3.94 5.02 6.30
CA TYR A 162 3.40 3.87 7.01
C TYR A 162 4.05 3.73 8.40
N PHE A 163 5.38 3.64 8.46
CA PHE A 163 6.08 3.44 9.73
C PHE A 163 5.96 4.64 10.66
N ALA A 164 5.94 5.87 10.12
CA ALA A 164 5.67 7.06 10.93
C ALA A 164 4.29 6.99 11.60
N VAL A 165 3.23 6.64 10.86
CA VAL A 165 1.89 6.48 11.44
C VAL A 165 1.87 5.37 12.50
N LYS A 166 2.51 4.23 12.24
CA LYS A 166 2.59 3.12 13.21
C LYS A 166 3.29 3.54 14.51
N GLU A 167 4.40 4.29 14.41
CA GLU A 167 5.12 4.76 15.59
C GLU A 167 4.32 5.83 16.37
N ILE A 168 3.60 6.72 15.67
CA ILE A 168 2.69 7.68 16.31
C ILE A 168 1.62 6.93 17.10
N ILE A 169 0.97 5.95 16.51
CA ILE A 169 -0.10 5.17 17.17
C ILE A 169 0.45 4.46 18.41
N LYS A 170 1.64 3.87 18.30
CA LYS A 170 2.32 3.24 19.43
C LYS A 170 2.58 4.24 20.55
N THR A 171 3.09 5.43 20.21
CA THR A 171 3.38 6.50 21.20
C THR A 171 2.11 7.03 21.85
N ILE A 172 1.04 7.29 21.09
CA ILE A 172 -0.24 7.78 21.63
C ILE A 172 -0.89 6.77 22.58
N ASN A 173 -0.69 5.47 22.34
CA ASN A 173 -1.21 4.41 23.20
C ASN A 173 -0.41 4.22 24.50
N GLN A 174 0.74 4.89 24.63
CA GLN A 174 1.50 4.94 25.88
C GLN A 174 1.02 6.12 26.72
N ASN A 175 0.79 5.88 28.00
CA ASN A 175 0.46 6.94 28.94
C ASN A 175 1.74 7.38 29.66
N ASP A 176 1.84 8.69 29.92
CA ASP A 176 2.86 9.20 30.83
C ASP A 176 2.50 8.86 32.31
N ILE A 177 3.38 9.24 33.22
CA ILE A 177 3.21 9.03 34.68
C ILE A 177 1.90 9.70 35.20
N ARG A 178 1.36 10.69 34.48
CA ARG A 178 0.12 11.41 34.82
C ARG A 178 -1.10 10.89 34.07
N CYS A 179 -1.00 9.71 33.45
CA CYS A 179 -2.04 9.12 32.59
C CYS A 179 -2.43 9.96 31.38
N ASN A 180 -1.59 10.91 30.94
CA ASN A 180 -1.79 11.62 29.68
C ASN A 180 -1.16 10.85 28.52
N ARG A 181 -1.75 10.99 27.34
CA ARG A 181 -1.17 10.44 26.11
C ARG A 181 0.14 11.12 25.78
N GLN A 182 1.12 10.33 25.39
CA GLN A 182 2.43 10.87 25.00
C GLN A 182 2.32 11.59 23.65
N GLY A 183 2.97 12.74 23.56
CA GLY A 183 3.18 13.46 22.31
C GLY A 183 4.51 13.12 21.68
N GLY A 184 4.73 13.62 20.45
CA GLY A 184 5.98 13.39 19.74
C GLY A 184 6.17 14.39 18.60
N VAL A 185 7.36 14.35 18.00
CA VAL A 185 7.73 15.13 16.82
C VAL A 185 8.07 14.19 15.69
N ILE A 186 7.51 14.46 14.51
CA ILE A 186 7.79 13.70 13.30
C ILE A 186 8.59 14.59 12.36
N TRP A 187 9.77 14.12 12.05
CA TRP A 187 10.65 14.77 11.11
C TRP A 187 10.60 14.09 9.75
N HIS A 188 10.02 14.76 8.79
CA HIS A 188 10.02 14.33 7.39
C HIS A 188 10.59 15.42 6.50
N THR A 189 11.33 15.05 5.46
CA THR A 189 11.87 15.99 4.46
C THR A 189 10.77 16.76 3.75
N GLN A 190 11.10 17.93 3.21
CA GLN A 190 10.16 18.67 2.38
C GLN A 190 9.75 17.84 1.14
N GLY A 191 8.49 17.89 0.75
CA GLY A 191 7.99 17.13 -0.40
C GLY A 191 7.70 15.63 -0.13
N SER A 192 7.90 15.12 1.10
CA SER A 192 7.67 13.72 1.45
C SER A 192 6.19 13.33 1.62
N GLY A 193 5.25 14.24 1.36
CA GLY A 193 3.81 13.97 1.49
C GLY A 193 3.28 14.06 2.92
N LYS A 194 3.80 14.97 3.75
CA LYS A 194 3.36 15.16 5.15
C LYS A 194 1.84 15.33 5.29
N SER A 195 1.20 16.11 4.40
CA SER A 195 -0.26 16.31 4.43
C SER A 195 -1.03 14.99 4.25
N ILE A 196 -0.59 14.15 3.31
CA ILE A 196 -1.18 12.82 3.09
C ILE A 196 -0.93 11.91 4.30
N THR A 197 0.25 12.00 4.94
CA THR A 197 0.52 11.26 6.19
C THR A 197 -0.44 11.65 7.30
N MET A 198 -0.75 12.96 7.43
CA MET A 198 -1.74 13.43 8.41
C MET A 198 -3.15 12.90 8.14
N VAL A 199 -3.57 12.83 6.86
CA VAL A 199 -4.86 12.24 6.47
C VAL A 199 -4.91 10.74 6.83
N MET A 200 -3.86 9.99 6.52
CA MET A 200 -3.76 8.56 6.86
C MET A 200 -3.80 8.35 8.37
N LEU A 201 -3.06 9.16 9.12
CA LEU A 201 -3.09 9.14 10.59
C LEU A 201 -4.49 9.45 11.13
N ALA A 202 -5.12 10.51 10.63
CA ALA A 202 -6.46 10.90 11.05
C ALA A 202 -7.48 9.77 10.78
N LYS A 203 -7.44 9.18 9.59
CA LYS A 203 -8.28 8.02 9.23
C LYS A 203 -8.07 6.86 10.19
N PHE A 204 -6.82 6.53 10.49
CA PHE A 204 -6.48 5.46 11.43
C PHE A 204 -7.03 5.74 12.83
N LEU A 205 -6.80 6.95 13.36
CA LEU A 205 -7.24 7.36 14.69
C LEU A 205 -8.77 7.34 14.82
N LEU A 206 -9.48 7.86 13.82
CA LEU A 206 -10.95 7.89 13.83
C LEU A 206 -11.58 6.50 13.80
N MET A 207 -10.92 5.54 13.13
CA MET A 207 -11.47 4.20 12.96
C MET A 207 -11.04 3.20 14.05
N LYS A 208 -9.88 3.43 14.70
CA LYS A 208 -9.30 2.45 15.63
C LYS A 208 -9.21 2.91 17.07
N LEU A 209 -9.26 4.22 17.35
CA LEU A 209 -9.28 4.68 18.72
C LEU A 209 -10.70 4.62 19.30
N ALA A 210 -10.82 4.04 20.48
CA ALA A 210 -12.08 4.07 21.24
C ALA A 210 -12.44 5.50 21.69
N GLY A 211 -13.75 5.82 21.79
CA GLY A 211 -14.23 7.02 22.44
C GLY A 211 -14.41 8.24 21.54
N GLN A 212 -14.66 8.09 20.24
CA GLN A 212 -14.94 9.19 19.31
C GLN A 212 -13.88 10.32 19.37
N PRO A 213 -12.65 10.05 18.95
CA PRO A 213 -11.55 11.03 19.04
C PRO A 213 -11.86 12.26 18.17
N LYS A 214 -11.57 13.45 18.72
CA LYS A 214 -11.56 14.69 17.94
C LYS A 214 -10.14 14.98 17.47
N ILE A 215 -9.99 15.26 16.18
CA ILE A 215 -8.71 15.60 15.58
C ILE A 215 -8.72 17.10 15.29
N VAL A 216 -7.73 17.81 15.82
CA VAL A 216 -7.53 19.24 15.57
C VAL A 216 -6.19 19.39 14.86
N VAL A 217 -6.22 19.99 13.68
CA VAL A 217 -5.02 20.34 12.92
C VAL A 217 -4.76 21.83 13.06
N VAL A 218 -3.57 22.18 13.51
CA VAL A 218 -3.16 23.57 13.69
C VAL A 218 -2.05 23.90 12.69
N THR A 219 -2.21 24.96 11.95
CA THR A 219 -1.25 25.45 10.95
C THR A 219 -0.84 26.89 11.25
N ASP A 220 0.38 27.26 10.90
CA ASP A 220 0.92 28.60 11.09
C ASP A 220 0.67 29.53 9.88
N ARG A 221 0.25 28.99 8.73
CA ARG A 221 0.07 29.71 7.47
C ARG A 221 -1.27 29.42 6.82
N LYS A 222 -1.96 30.48 6.37
CA LYS A 222 -3.26 30.38 5.68
C LYS A 222 -3.21 29.57 4.39
N GLU A 223 -2.09 29.60 3.66
CA GLU A 223 -1.90 28.81 2.43
C GLU A 223 -1.79 27.32 2.75
N LEU A 224 -1.06 26.99 3.83
CA LEU A 224 -0.92 25.61 4.29
C LEU A 224 -2.27 25.06 4.82
N ASP A 225 -3.05 25.90 5.49
CA ASP A 225 -4.40 25.55 5.96
C ASP A 225 -5.30 25.16 4.78
N LYS A 226 -5.35 25.98 3.72
CA LYS A 226 -6.11 25.67 2.51
C LYS A 226 -5.66 24.36 1.85
N GLN A 227 -4.35 24.15 1.74
CA GLN A 227 -3.78 22.93 1.15
C GLN A 227 -4.17 21.68 1.98
N ILE A 228 -4.07 21.77 3.30
CA ILE A 228 -4.42 20.68 4.20
C ILE A 228 -5.93 20.42 4.11
N ALA A 229 -6.78 21.44 4.18
CA ALA A 229 -8.23 21.29 4.05
C ALA A 229 -8.62 20.59 2.74
N GLN A 230 -8.00 20.94 1.63
CA GLN A 230 -8.22 20.26 0.33
C GLN A 230 -7.78 18.79 0.35
N THR A 231 -6.73 18.45 1.10
CA THR A 231 -6.23 17.07 1.20
C THR A 231 -7.13 16.21 2.08
N PHE A 232 -7.87 16.83 3.04
CA PHE A 232 -8.83 16.15 3.90
C PHE A 232 -10.25 16.07 3.32
N ALA A 233 -10.56 16.83 2.27
CA ALA A 233 -11.85 16.80 1.57
C ALA A 233 -11.97 15.60 0.62
#